data_e37e78991d24952b31ee0e7bda2696d8
#
_entry.id   e37e78991d24952b31ee0e7bda2696d8
#
_cell.length_a   1.000
_cell.length_b   1.000
_cell.length_c   1.000
_cell.angle_alpha   90.00
_cell.angle_beta   90.00
_cell.angle_gamma   90.00
#
_symmetry.space_group_name_H-M   'P 1'
#
loop_
_entity.id
_entity.type
_entity.pdbx_description
1 polymer ?
#
loop_
_entity_poly.entity_id
_entity_poly.type
_entity_poly.pdbx_seq_one_letter_code
_entity_poly.pdbx_strand_id
1 'polypeptide(L)'
;MSEIMNSVNQRTQLVGQNRLELLLFRLNGRQKFGINVFKVREVLQCPPLTSIPRLNPLVRGIAHIRGQTISVIDMSLATGGKKIADLSSAFVVIAEYNSSVQGFLVGAVERIINTNWEAIVPPPKGSGRASYLTAVTDFENELIEILDVEKILNDISPISTAVSDQVSSIRIENAQQKIIFIVDDSSVARHQVKKALGTLGLEIEVAKNGLEALNRLKAIAAQTGDITDRVGVLVSDIEMPEMDGYTLTAEIKNDPTMQKLHVVLHTSLSGVFNQAMVEKVGADDFIAKFHPDELVTSVQKWFGN
;
A
#
# COMPACT_ATOMS: atom_id res chain seq x y z
N MET A 1 16.82 21.18 -7.20
CA MET A 1 17.46 20.06 -6.50
C MET A 1 17.45 20.22 -4.96
N SER A 2 17.66 21.43 -4.41
CA SER A 2 17.70 21.66 -2.94
C SER A 2 16.35 21.49 -2.23
N GLU A 3 15.22 21.88 -2.83
CA GLU A 3 13.89 21.75 -2.21
C GLU A 3 13.40 20.29 -2.12
N ILE A 4 13.70 19.49 -3.14
CA ILE A 4 13.39 18.04 -3.12
C ILE A 4 14.24 17.34 -2.05
N MET A 5 15.54 17.68 -1.96
CA MET A 5 16.42 17.13 -0.91
C MET A 5 16.00 17.57 0.49
N ASN A 6 15.53 18.80 0.68
CA ASN A 6 15.02 19.25 1.97
C ASN A 6 13.70 18.60 2.36
N SER A 7 12.79 18.36 1.41
CA SER A 7 11.56 17.61 1.66
C SER A 7 11.84 16.12 1.93
N VAL A 8 12.84 15.55 1.25
CA VAL A 8 13.34 14.18 1.52
C VAL A 8 13.94 14.10 2.92
N ASN A 9 14.78 15.05 3.32
CA ASN A 9 15.40 15.07 4.65
C ASN A 9 14.39 15.31 5.78
N GLN A 10 13.36 16.14 5.58
CA GLN A 10 12.30 16.32 6.56
C GLN A 10 11.44 15.06 6.73
N ARG A 11 11.09 14.38 5.62
CA ARG A 11 10.32 13.13 5.68
C ARG A 11 11.15 11.94 6.18
N THR A 12 12.47 11.93 5.94
CA THR A 12 13.38 10.90 6.48
C THR A 12 13.63 11.03 7.98
N GLN A 13 13.42 12.20 8.58
CA GLN A 13 13.39 12.36 10.05
C GLN A 13 12.09 11.82 10.66
N LEU A 14 11.05 11.56 9.85
CA LEU A 14 9.77 11.00 10.27
C LEU A 14 9.73 9.46 10.23
N VAL A 15 10.73 8.82 9.62
CA VAL A 15 10.90 7.35 9.70
C VAL A 15 11.11 6.95 11.16
N GLY A 16 10.24 6.12 11.68
CA GLY A 16 10.22 5.72 13.09
C GLY A 16 9.32 6.55 14.01
N GLN A 17 8.59 7.56 13.52
CA GLN A 17 7.64 8.33 14.34
C GLN A 17 6.23 7.73 14.39
N ASN A 18 5.98 6.59 13.78
CA ASN A 18 4.68 5.89 13.80
C ASN A 18 3.47 6.80 13.47
N ARG A 19 3.65 7.71 12.50
CA ARG A 19 2.64 8.71 12.10
C ARG A 19 2.01 8.37 10.77
N LEU A 20 0.70 8.64 10.68
CA LEU A 20 -0.07 8.58 9.44
C LEU A 20 -0.52 9.97 9.04
N GLU A 21 -0.26 10.37 7.81
CA GLU A 21 -0.77 11.61 7.22
C GLU A 21 -2.04 11.32 6.42
N LEU A 22 -3.15 11.94 6.79
CA LEU A 22 -4.44 11.78 6.14
C LEU A 22 -4.86 13.08 5.44
N LEU A 23 -5.19 13.00 4.15
CA LEU A 23 -5.95 14.04 3.47
C LEU A 23 -7.43 13.90 3.84
N LEU A 24 -7.98 14.91 4.51
CA LEU A 24 -9.38 14.94 4.87
C LEU A 24 -10.24 15.53 3.76
N PHE A 25 -11.37 14.89 3.51
CA PHE A 25 -12.36 15.33 2.53
C PHE A 25 -13.77 14.98 2.96
N ARG A 26 -14.75 15.56 2.28
CA ARG A 26 -16.17 15.24 2.43
C ARG A 26 -16.76 14.77 1.10
N LEU A 27 -17.80 13.97 1.19
CA LEU A 27 -18.60 13.54 0.04
C LEU A 27 -19.84 14.43 -0.12
N ASN A 28 -21.05 13.90 0.08
CA ASN A 28 -22.30 14.68 -0.04
C ASN A 28 -22.83 15.24 1.29
N GLY A 29 -22.16 14.98 2.40
CA GLY A 29 -22.64 15.32 3.74
C GLY A 29 -21.59 15.99 4.61
N ARG A 30 -21.84 15.95 5.93
CA ARG A 30 -20.92 16.51 6.93
C ARG A 30 -19.83 15.51 7.35
N GLN A 31 -20.06 14.21 7.11
CA GLN A 31 -19.11 13.16 7.46
C GLN A 31 -17.76 13.41 6.78
N LYS A 32 -16.70 13.31 7.57
CA LYS A 32 -15.32 13.43 7.11
C LYS A 32 -14.74 12.06 6.81
N PHE A 33 -14.00 12.01 5.74
CA PHE A 33 -13.29 10.84 5.28
C PHE A 33 -11.80 11.17 5.18
N GLY A 34 -10.96 10.15 5.29
CA GLY A 34 -9.52 10.27 5.14
C GLY A 34 -8.97 9.29 4.11
N ILE A 35 -7.97 9.73 3.39
CA ILE A 35 -7.12 8.91 2.55
C ILE A 35 -5.66 9.17 2.92
N ASN A 36 -4.82 8.13 2.90
CA ASN A 36 -3.40 8.27 3.13
C ASN A 36 -2.76 9.20 2.08
N VAL A 37 -2.09 10.25 2.55
CA VAL A 37 -1.45 11.26 1.68
C VAL A 37 -0.39 10.66 0.78
N PHE A 38 0.30 9.59 1.18
CA PHE A 38 1.29 8.91 0.35
C PHE A 38 0.71 8.38 -0.97
N LYS A 39 -0.59 8.07 -1.01
CA LYS A 39 -1.31 7.62 -2.21
C LYS A 39 -1.73 8.78 -3.11
N VAL A 40 -1.71 10.01 -2.61
CA VAL A 40 -2.20 11.21 -3.30
C VAL A 40 -1.07 11.88 -4.08
N ARG A 41 -1.24 12.00 -5.38
CA ARG A 41 -0.31 12.75 -6.25
C ARG A 41 -0.62 14.24 -6.26
N GLU A 42 -1.90 14.56 -6.42
CA GLU A 42 -2.38 15.94 -6.46
C GLU A 42 -3.89 16.02 -6.19
N VAL A 43 -4.34 17.20 -5.83
CA VAL A 43 -5.76 17.55 -5.70
C VAL A 43 -6.06 18.72 -6.61
N LEU A 44 -7.12 18.62 -7.39
CA LEU A 44 -7.54 19.68 -8.29
C LEU A 44 -9.06 19.85 -8.27
N GLN A 45 -9.54 21.02 -8.68
CA GLN A 45 -10.96 21.22 -8.91
C GLN A 45 -11.42 20.30 -10.04
N CYS A 46 -12.62 19.74 -9.93
CA CYS A 46 -13.10 18.77 -10.90
C CYS A 46 -13.10 19.36 -12.33
N PRO A 47 -12.29 18.79 -13.23
CA PRO A 47 -12.27 19.23 -14.62
C PRO A 47 -13.53 18.75 -15.36
N PRO A 48 -13.79 19.22 -16.57
CA PRO A 48 -14.84 18.68 -17.42
C PRO A 48 -14.66 17.18 -17.61
N LEU A 49 -15.72 16.41 -17.34
CA LEU A 49 -15.73 14.97 -17.48
C LEU A 49 -16.44 14.56 -18.78
N THR A 50 -15.78 13.70 -19.53
CA THR A 50 -16.37 13.07 -20.72
C THR A 50 -17.00 11.73 -20.33
N SER A 51 -18.30 11.58 -20.59
CA SER A 51 -19.00 10.31 -20.38
C SER A 51 -18.69 9.33 -21.50
N ILE A 52 -18.41 8.08 -21.15
CA ILE A 52 -18.23 6.99 -22.09
C ILE A 52 -19.34 5.95 -21.89
N PRO A 53 -19.95 5.42 -22.95
CA PRO A 53 -20.94 4.35 -22.83
C PRO A 53 -20.36 3.10 -22.16
N ARG A 54 -21.18 2.42 -21.33
CA ARG A 54 -20.85 1.15 -20.66
C ARG A 54 -19.71 1.22 -19.64
N LEU A 55 -19.44 2.39 -19.05
CA LEU A 55 -18.55 2.49 -17.89
C LEU A 55 -19.15 1.77 -16.65
N ASN A 56 -18.27 1.38 -15.73
CA ASN A 56 -18.68 0.94 -14.41
C ASN A 56 -19.55 2.04 -13.74
N PRO A 57 -20.67 1.71 -13.10
CA PRO A 57 -21.57 2.67 -12.47
C PRO A 57 -20.91 3.65 -11.48
N LEU A 58 -19.79 3.27 -10.89
CA LEU A 58 -19.01 4.11 -9.96
C LEU A 58 -18.16 5.15 -10.70
N VAL A 59 -17.88 4.96 -12.00
CA VAL A 59 -17.08 5.88 -12.81
C VAL A 59 -17.97 6.99 -13.37
N ARG A 60 -17.64 8.23 -13.02
CA ARG A 60 -18.37 9.44 -13.48
C ARG A 60 -18.08 9.83 -14.91
N GLY A 61 -16.93 9.47 -15.40
CA GLY A 61 -16.41 9.78 -16.72
C GLY A 61 -14.90 9.73 -16.73
N ILE A 62 -14.33 10.26 -17.79
CA ILE A 62 -12.89 10.41 -17.95
C ILE A 62 -12.53 11.88 -18.05
N ALA A 63 -11.35 12.23 -17.58
CA ALA A 63 -10.75 13.55 -17.67
C ALA A 63 -9.38 13.47 -18.32
N HIS A 64 -8.99 14.50 -19.06
CA HIS A 64 -7.63 14.65 -19.57
C HIS A 64 -6.85 15.56 -18.62
N ILE A 65 -5.91 14.99 -17.88
CA ILE A 65 -5.15 15.68 -16.83
C ILE A 65 -3.67 15.49 -17.12
N ARG A 66 -2.92 16.57 -17.28
CA ARG A 66 -1.46 16.57 -17.55
C ARG A 66 -1.02 15.60 -18.65
N GLY A 67 -1.77 15.56 -19.75
CA GLY A 67 -1.45 14.70 -20.89
C GLY A 67 -1.88 13.23 -20.73
N GLN A 68 -2.50 12.85 -19.61
CA GLN A 68 -3.02 11.50 -19.38
C GLN A 68 -4.54 11.49 -19.34
N THR A 69 -5.12 10.42 -19.86
CA THR A 69 -6.57 10.17 -19.78
C THR A 69 -6.85 9.33 -18.54
N ILE A 70 -7.57 9.91 -17.56
CA ILE A 70 -7.78 9.35 -16.24
C ILE A 70 -9.26 9.10 -16.02
N SER A 71 -9.60 7.91 -15.54
CA SER A 71 -10.96 7.60 -15.06
C SER A 71 -11.23 8.29 -13.74
N VAL A 72 -12.43 8.87 -13.58
CA VAL A 72 -12.84 9.58 -12.38
C VAL A 72 -13.97 8.82 -11.69
N ILE A 73 -13.68 8.29 -10.51
CA ILE A 73 -14.56 7.47 -9.68
C ILE A 73 -15.29 8.35 -8.67
N ASP A 74 -16.61 8.26 -8.60
CA ASP A 74 -17.42 8.97 -7.60
C ASP A 74 -17.35 8.26 -6.24
N MET A 75 -16.58 8.84 -5.31
CA MET A 75 -16.38 8.25 -3.99
C MET A 75 -17.65 8.15 -3.17
N SER A 76 -18.63 9.04 -3.41
CA SER A 76 -19.91 8.94 -2.75
C SER A 76 -20.72 7.74 -3.23
N LEU A 77 -20.72 7.45 -4.53
CA LEU A 77 -21.33 6.24 -5.07
C LEU A 77 -20.59 4.98 -4.58
N ALA A 78 -19.26 5.00 -4.57
CA ALA A 78 -18.45 3.89 -4.10
C ALA A 78 -18.76 3.53 -2.64
N THR A 79 -19.02 4.52 -1.80
CA THR A 79 -19.39 4.30 -0.38
C THR A 79 -20.90 4.06 -0.15
N GLY A 80 -21.67 3.85 -1.22
CA GLY A 80 -23.13 3.59 -1.13
C GLY A 80 -24.00 4.82 -0.98
N GLY A 81 -23.42 6.01 -1.12
CA GLY A 81 -24.12 7.29 -1.07
C GLY A 81 -24.74 7.69 -2.39
N LYS A 82 -25.25 8.90 -2.45
CA LYS A 82 -25.79 9.49 -3.67
C LYS A 82 -24.67 10.11 -4.51
N LYS A 83 -24.85 10.11 -5.82
CA LYS A 83 -23.99 10.78 -6.80
C LYS A 83 -23.69 12.23 -6.39
N ILE A 84 -22.43 12.64 -6.47
CA ILE A 84 -22.06 14.06 -6.29
C ILE A 84 -22.69 14.87 -7.43
N ALA A 85 -23.61 15.77 -7.10
CA ALA A 85 -24.44 16.46 -8.09
C ALA A 85 -23.71 17.66 -8.73
N ASP A 86 -23.10 18.50 -7.91
CA ASP A 86 -22.40 19.70 -8.37
C ASP A 86 -20.92 19.43 -8.60
N LEU A 87 -20.54 19.26 -9.86
CA LEU A 87 -19.15 19.07 -10.26
C LEU A 87 -18.35 20.37 -10.25
N SER A 88 -19.00 21.52 -10.30
CA SER A 88 -18.32 22.82 -10.38
C SER A 88 -17.63 23.19 -9.05
N SER A 89 -18.19 22.72 -7.93
CA SER A 89 -17.63 22.90 -6.60
C SER A 89 -16.86 21.69 -6.08
N ALA A 90 -16.91 20.56 -6.80
CA ALA A 90 -16.27 19.32 -6.42
C ALA A 90 -14.77 19.30 -6.74
N PHE A 91 -14.06 18.38 -6.12
CA PHE A 91 -12.63 18.15 -6.32
C PHE A 91 -12.37 16.73 -6.82
N VAL A 92 -11.23 16.57 -7.50
CA VAL A 92 -10.69 15.26 -7.87
C VAL A 92 -9.36 15.09 -7.15
N VAL A 93 -9.29 14.07 -6.33
CA VAL A 93 -8.03 13.58 -5.72
C VAL A 93 -7.42 12.60 -6.70
N ILE A 94 -6.28 12.97 -7.26
CA ILE A 94 -5.52 12.08 -8.14
C ILE A 94 -4.62 11.22 -7.29
N ALA A 95 -4.81 9.91 -7.39
CA ALA A 95 -3.97 8.95 -6.72
C ALA A 95 -3.30 8.01 -7.74
N GLU A 96 -2.13 7.56 -7.40
CA GLU A 96 -1.44 6.51 -8.13
C GLU A 96 -1.49 5.22 -7.32
N TYR A 97 -1.90 4.16 -7.98
CA TYR A 97 -1.99 2.86 -7.40
C TYR A 97 -1.60 1.82 -8.45
N ASN A 98 -0.63 0.97 -8.14
CA ASN A 98 -0.15 -0.08 -9.04
C ASN A 98 0.19 0.44 -10.44
N SER A 99 0.98 1.51 -10.51
CA SER A 99 1.35 2.20 -11.76
C SER A 99 0.13 2.70 -12.57
N SER A 100 -1.06 2.67 -12.00
CA SER A 100 -2.29 3.21 -12.59
C SER A 100 -2.72 4.49 -11.88
N VAL A 101 -2.91 5.55 -12.65
CA VAL A 101 -3.36 6.85 -12.14
C VAL A 101 -4.88 6.91 -12.23
N GLN A 102 -5.53 7.19 -11.11
CA GLN A 102 -6.99 7.28 -11.01
C GLN A 102 -7.40 8.59 -10.33
N GLY A 103 -8.57 9.10 -10.69
CA GLY A 103 -9.19 10.25 -10.06
C GLY A 103 -10.34 9.83 -9.14
N PHE A 104 -10.35 10.35 -7.92
CA PHE A 104 -11.42 10.14 -6.96
C PHE A 104 -12.19 11.44 -6.79
N LEU A 105 -13.45 11.47 -7.26
CA LEU A 105 -14.33 12.61 -7.13
C LEU A 105 -14.87 12.70 -5.71
N VAL A 106 -14.62 13.84 -5.06
CA VAL A 106 -15.05 14.17 -3.70
C VAL A 106 -15.79 15.52 -3.69
N GLY A 107 -16.69 15.72 -2.72
CA GLY A 107 -17.47 16.95 -2.65
C GLY A 107 -16.68 18.16 -2.18
N ALA A 108 -15.77 17.97 -1.24
CA ALA A 108 -14.88 19.03 -0.73
C ALA A 108 -13.60 18.41 -0.18
N VAL A 109 -12.50 19.13 -0.32
CA VAL A 109 -11.22 18.79 0.33
C VAL A 109 -10.98 19.80 1.45
N GLU A 110 -10.53 19.33 2.61
CA GLU A 110 -10.34 20.19 3.78
C GLU A 110 -8.85 20.47 4.02
N ARG A 111 -8.16 19.54 4.65
CA ARG A 111 -6.77 19.69 5.07
C ARG A 111 -6.08 18.34 5.21
N ILE A 112 -4.76 18.38 5.35
CA ILE A 112 -3.97 17.23 5.78
C ILE A 112 -3.86 17.28 7.29
N ILE A 113 -4.04 16.13 7.93
CA ILE A 113 -3.81 15.94 9.36
C ILE A 113 -2.73 14.89 9.58
N ASN A 114 -2.02 15.03 10.70
CA ASN A 114 -1.10 14.03 11.21
C ASN A 114 -1.77 13.33 12.39
N THR A 115 -1.83 12.01 12.33
CA THR A 115 -2.33 11.17 13.42
C THR A 115 -1.34 10.06 13.74
N ASN A 116 -1.41 9.49 14.94
CA ASN A 116 -0.61 8.33 15.29
C ASN A 116 -1.38 7.05 14.94
N TRP A 117 -0.68 6.01 14.56
CA TRP A 117 -1.29 4.70 14.27
C TRP A 117 -2.09 4.14 15.45
N GLU A 118 -1.70 4.47 16.69
CA GLU A 118 -2.41 4.08 17.93
C GLU A 118 -3.83 4.67 18.01
N ALA A 119 -4.06 5.82 17.37
CA ALA A 119 -5.38 6.44 17.29
C ALA A 119 -6.26 5.87 16.16
N ILE A 120 -5.69 4.98 15.34
CA ILE A 120 -6.38 4.33 14.23
C ILE A 120 -6.97 3.02 14.73
N VAL A 121 -8.27 2.91 14.78
CA VAL A 121 -8.97 1.72 15.27
C VAL A 121 -9.76 1.05 14.14
N PRO A 122 -9.91 -0.29 14.19
CA PRO A 122 -10.74 -0.99 13.21
C PRO A 122 -12.19 -0.49 13.28
N PRO A 123 -12.94 -0.55 12.16
CA PRO A 123 -14.32 -0.14 12.15
C PRO A 123 -15.17 -0.99 13.08
N PRO A 124 -16.26 -0.43 13.66
CA PRO A 124 -17.15 -1.17 14.56
C PRO A 124 -17.67 -2.46 13.93
N LYS A 125 -17.82 -3.51 14.74
CA LYS A 125 -18.43 -4.77 14.28
C LYS A 125 -19.85 -4.49 13.79
N GLY A 126 -20.15 -4.89 12.57
CA GLY A 126 -21.47 -4.65 11.95
C GLY A 126 -21.48 -3.60 10.83
N SER A 127 -20.35 -2.92 10.56
CA SER A 127 -20.23 -1.96 9.45
C SER A 127 -20.43 -2.54 8.04
N GLY A 128 -20.73 -3.85 7.94
CA GLY A 128 -20.98 -4.56 6.68
C GLY A 128 -19.71 -5.07 6.00
N ARG A 129 -19.81 -6.25 5.38
CA ARG A 129 -18.69 -6.87 4.63
C ARG A 129 -18.36 -6.14 3.33
N ALA A 130 -19.25 -5.30 2.83
CA ALA A 130 -19.07 -4.54 1.59
C ALA A 130 -18.52 -3.11 1.82
N SER A 131 -18.18 -2.75 3.05
CA SER A 131 -17.65 -1.43 3.36
C SER A 131 -16.22 -1.28 2.83
N TYR A 132 -15.95 -0.15 2.18
CA TYR A 132 -14.59 0.31 1.87
C TYR A 132 -13.93 1.04 3.03
N LEU A 133 -14.49 0.93 4.21
CA LEU A 133 -13.96 1.48 5.45
C LEU A 133 -12.87 0.55 5.99
N THR A 134 -11.64 1.03 6.01
CA THR A 134 -10.50 0.28 6.55
C THR A 134 -10.37 0.45 8.06
N ALA A 135 -10.54 1.69 8.51
CA ALA A 135 -10.35 2.08 9.90
C ALA A 135 -11.10 3.38 10.20
N VAL A 136 -11.14 3.75 11.46
CA VAL A 136 -11.63 5.03 11.93
C VAL A 136 -10.64 5.67 12.88
N THR A 137 -10.63 7.00 12.95
CA THR A 137 -9.87 7.75 13.94
C THR A 137 -10.69 8.92 14.44
N ASP A 138 -10.40 9.40 15.65
CA ASP A 138 -10.98 10.64 16.19
C ASP A 138 -10.00 11.78 15.96
N PHE A 139 -10.50 12.88 15.42
CA PHE A 139 -9.73 14.11 15.28
C PHE A 139 -10.60 15.32 15.61
N GLU A 140 -10.20 16.09 16.61
CA GLU A 140 -10.95 17.28 17.10
C GLU A 140 -12.41 16.94 17.50
N ASN A 141 -12.65 15.79 18.14
CA ASN A 141 -13.95 15.23 18.50
C ASN A 141 -14.87 14.92 17.30
N GLU A 142 -14.31 14.72 16.14
CA GLU A 142 -15.03 14.26 14.95
C GLU A 142 -14.48 12.91 14.51
N LEU A 143 -15.37 11.96 14.21
CA LEU A 143 -15.01 10.66 13.69
C LEU A 143 -14.62 10.80 12.22
N ILE A 144 -13.40 10.38 11.89
CA ILE A 144 -12.88 10.32 10.52
C ILE A 144 -12.91 8.86 10.04
N GLU A 145 -13.56 8.62 8.91
CA GLU A 145 -13.62 7.32 8.25
C GLU A 145 -12.49 7.19 7.23
N ILE A 146 -11.58 6.24 7.42
CA ILE A 146 -10.44 6.00 6.52
C ILE A 146 -10.88 5.01 5.45
N LEU A 147 -10.79 5.45 4.19
CA LEU A 147 -11.25 4.67 3.04
C LEU A 147 -10.13 3.85 2.39
N ASP A 148 -10.45 2.60 2.07
CA ASP A 148 -9.62 1.69 1.29
C ASP A 148 -9.82 1.92 -0.21
N VAL A 149 -9.04 2.83 -0.76
CA VAL A 149 -9.10 3.13 -2.21
C VAL A 149 -8.60 1.98 -3.07
N GLU A 150 -7.75 1.13 -2.53
CA GLU A 150 -7.23 -0.04 -3.21
C GLU A 150 -8.33 -1.06 -3.46
N LYS A 151 -9.13 -1.31 -2.43
CA LYS A 151 -10.29 -2.18 -2.54
C LYS A 151 -11.32 -1.62 -3.53
N ILE A 152 -11.57 -0.30 -3.49
CA ILE A 152 -12.46 0.36 -4.47
C ILE A 152 -11.95 0.11 -5.90
N LEU A 153 -10.67 0.31 -6.15
CA LEU A 153 -10.06 0.14 -7.47
C LEU A 153 -10.09 -1.33 -7.91
N ASN A 154 -9.78 -2.24 -7.01
CA ASN A 154 -9.82 -3.68 -7.32
C ASN A 154 -11.23 -4.16 -7.68
N ASP A 155 -12.28 -3.62 -7.05
CA ASP A 155 -13.66 -3.96 -7.39
C ASP A 155 -14.10 -3.37 -8.73
N ILE A 156 -13.55 -2.22 -9.14
CA ILE A 156 -13.84 -1.57 -10.43
C ILE A 156 -13.07 -2.20 -11.58
N SER A 157 -11.80 -2.49 -11.36
CA SER A 157 -10.86 -3.03 -12.35
C SER A 157 -9.94 -4.05 -11.67
N PRO A 158 -10.40 -5.31 -11.52
CA PRO A 158 -9.59 -6.36 -10.93
C PRO A 158 -8.28 -6.55 -11.69
N ILE A 159 -7.17 -6.52 -10.98
CA ILE A 159 -5.84 -6.74 -11.56
C ILE A 159 -5.61 -8.25 -11.67
N SER A 160 -5.11 -8.69 -12.84
CA SER A 160 -4.67 -10.07 -12.99
C SER A 160 -3.44 -10.31 -12.10
N THR A 161 -3.59 -11.24 -11.15
CA THR A 161 -2.50 -11.69 -10.27
C THR A 161 -1.91 -13.02 -10.74
N ALA A 162 -2.24 -13.44 -11.95
CA ALA A 162 -1.72 -14.67 -12.52
C ALA A 162 -0.24 -14.50 -12.86
N VAL A 163 0.58 -15.39 -12.33
CA VAL A 163 1.99 -15.56 -12.75
C VAL A 163 1.95 -16.18 -14.13
N SER A 164 2.80 -15.72 -15.06
CA SER A 164 2.92 -16.29 -16.39
C SER A 164 3.39 -17.74 -16.36
N ASP A 165 3.02 -18.52 -17.35
CA ASP A 165 3.40 -19.94 -17.43
C ASP A 165 4.93 -20.13 -17.41
N GLN A 166 5.67 -19.17 -17.98
CA GLN A 166 7.13 -19.20 -17.99
C GLN A 166 7.74 -19.11 -16.60
N VAL A 167 7.15 -18.26 -15.74
CA VAL A 167 7.64 -18.03 -14.36
C VAL A 167 7.06 -19.08 -13.40
N SER A 168 5.84 -19.54 -13.64
CA SER A 168 5.18 -20.54 -12.78
C SER A 168 5.82 -21.93 -12.80
N SER A 169 6.62 -22.24 -13.84
CA SER A 169 7.37 -23.50 -13.94
C SER A 169 8.66 -23.55 -13.10
N ILE A 170 9.07 -22.42 -12.53
CA ILE A 170 10.30 -22.29 -11.75
C ILE A 170 10.09 -22.84 -10.35
N ARG A 171 10.96 -23.74 -9.90
CA ARG A 171 11.00 -24.26 -8.55
C ARG A 171 12.40 -24.14 -7.96
N ILE A 172 12.47 -23.91 -6.66
CA ILE A 172 13.73 -23.82 -5.93
C ILE A 172 14.01 -25.18 -5.29
N GLU A 173 14.96 -25.91 -5.85
CA GLU A 173 15.20 -27.30 -5.45
C GLU A 173 16.02 -27.47 -4.16
N ASN A 174 16.82 -26.47 -3.77
CA ASN A 174 17.82 -26.62 -2.68
C ASN A 174 17.48 -25.82 -1.41
N ALA A 175 16.29 -25.23 -1.30
CA ALA A 175 15.94 -24.38 -0.15
C ALA A 175 14.93 -25.05 0.81
N GLN A 176 14.96 -26.38 0.94
CA GLN A 176 13.94 -27.20 1.65
C GLN A 176 13.70 -26.88 3.12
N GLN A 177 14.52 -26.00 3.74
CA GLN A 177 14.35 -25.59 5.15
C GLN A 177 14.07 -24.09 5.32
N LYS A 178 14.12 -23.32 4.23
CA LYS A 178 13.91 -21.86 4.28
C LYS A 178 12.48 -21.47 3.98
N ILE A 179 12.02 -20.45 4.67
CA ILE A 179 10.70 -19.86 4.45
C ILE A 179 10.80 -18.53 3.74
N ILE A 180 9.73 -18.16 3.04
CA ILE A 180 9.45 -16.80 2.62
C ILE A 180 8.57 -16.15 3.69
N PHE A 181 8.97 -14.99 4.20
CA PHE A 181 8.19 -14.26 5.17
C PHE A 181 7.52 -13.05 4.49
N ILE A 182 6.19 -12.95 4.54
CA ILE A 182 5.41 -11.89 3.91
C ILE A 182 4.78 -11.01 4.98
N VAL A 183 4.90 -9.69 4.82
CA VAL A 183 4.31 -8.71 5.72
C VAL A 183 3.51 -7.69 4.92
N ASP A 184 2.22 -7.57 5.20
CA ASP A 184 1.32 -6.63 4.54
C ASP A 184 0.06 -6.51 5.40
N ASP A 185 -0.53 -5.34 5.55
CA ASP A 185 -1.74 -5.12 6.36
C ASP A 185 -3.02 -5.55 5.63
N SER A 186 -2.99 -5.55 4.30
CA SER A 186 -4.09 -5.98 3.45
C SER A 186 -4.16 -7.50 3.34
N SER A 187 -5.24 -8.10 3.80
CA SER A 187 -5.47 -9.55 3.64
C SER A 187 -5.54 -9.98 2.17
N VAL A 188 -6.00 -9.11 1.30
CA VAL A 188 -6.07 -9.35 -0.15
C VAL A 188 -4.67 -9.36 -0.73
N ALA A 189 -3.83 -8.35 -0.44
CA ALA A 189 -2.46 -8.29 -0.91
C ALA A 189 -1.63 -9.47 -0.39
N ARG A 190 -1.73 -9.82 0.92
CA ARG A 190 -1.08 -11.03 1.46
C ARG A 190 -1.47 -12.30 0.70
N HIS A 191 -2.76 -12.45 0.37
CA HIS A 191 -3.23 -13.62 -0.39
C HIS A 191 -2.65 -13.64 -1.81
N GLN A 192 -2.59 -12.50 -2.48
CA GLN A 192 -2.04 -12.36 -3.83
C GLN A 192 -0.55 -12.68 -3.87
N VAL A 193 0.23 -12.08 -2.97
CA VAL A 193 1.68 -12.34 -2.85
C VAL A 193 1.93 -13.81 -2.50
N LYS A 194 1.19 -14.37 -1.54
CA LYS A 194 1.27 -15.79 -1.18
C LYS A 194 0.96 -16.71 -2.37
N LYS A 195 -0.04 -16.38 -3.18
CA LYS A 195 -0.38 -17.14 -4.38
C LYS A 195 0.73 -17.08 -5.43
N ALA A 196 1.30 -15.90 -5.68
CA ALA A 196 2.40 -15.72 -6.64
C ALA A 196 3.65 -16.50 -6.19
N LEU A 197 4.13 -16.28 -4.96
CA LEU A 197 5.34 -16.92 -4.43
C LEU A 197 5.15 -18.41 -4.11
N GLY A 198 3.92 -18.86 -3.92
CA GLY A 198 3.60 -20.27 -3.73
C GLY A 198 4.01 -21.17 -4.91
N THR A 199 4.17 -20.60 -6.11
CA THR A 199 4.69 -21.30 -7.29
C THR A 199 6.13 -21.78 -7.09
N LEU A 200 6.92 -21.15 -6.22
CA LEU A 200 8.31 -21.51 -5.91
C LEU A 200 8.43 -22.79 -5.07
N GLY A 201 7.35 -23.24 -4.44
CA GLY A 201 7.34 -24.50 -3.67
C GLY A 201 7.91 -24.38 -2.25
N LEU A 202 8.18 -23.16 -1.76
CA LEU A 202 8.67 -22.90 -0.42
C LEU A 202 7.53 -22.71 0.58
N GLU A 203 7.82 -22.96 1.86
CA GLU A 203 6.92 -22.59 2.95
C GLU A 203 6.80 -21.06 3.06
N ILE A 204 5.60 -20.57 3.31
CA ILE A 204 5.31 -19.14 3.40
C ILE A 204 4.66 -18.82 4.73
N GLU A 205 5.31 -17.98 5.53
CA GLU A 205 4.76 -17.36 6.72
C GLU A 205 4.29 -15.93 6.43
N VAL A 206 3.27 -15.47 7.18
CA VAL A 206 2.69 -14.15 6.97
C VAL A 206 2.51 -13.41 8.29
N ALA A 207 2.71 -12.09 8.29
CA ALA A 207 2.36 -11.17 9.36
C ALA A 207 1.50 -10.03 8.81
N LYS A 208 0.73 -9.38 9.69
CA LYS A 208 -0.22 -8.32 9.30
C LYS A 208 0.29 -6.91 9.51
N ASN A 209 1.45 -6.74 10.14
CA ASN A 209 2.13 -5.45 10.31
C ASN A 209 3.62 -5.67 10.62
N GLY A 210 4.40 -4.60 10.56
CA GLY A 210 5.84 -4.65 10.80
C GLY A 210 6.21 -5.06 12.22
N LEU A 211 5.45 -4.66 13.24
CA LEU A 211 5.73 -4.99 14.63
C LEU A 211 5.55 -6.49 14.91
N GLU A 212 4.46 -7.09 14.41
CA GLU A 212 4.25 -8.54 14.48
C GLU A 212 5.39 -9.29 13.78
N ALA A 213 5.77 -8.82 12.57
CA ALA A 213 6.87 -9.40 11.81
C ALA A 213 8.19 -9.32 12.59
N LEU A 214 8.56 -8.16 13.09
CA LEU A 214 9.81 -7.96 13.84
C LEU A 214 9.90 -8.88 15.06
N ASN A 215 8.81 -8.99 15.83
CA ASN A 215 8.77 -9.85 17.02
C ASN A 215 8.96 -11.33 16.65
N ARG A 216 8.33 -11.79 15.57
CA ARG A 216 8.46 -13.17 15.09
C ARG A 216 9.85 -13.45 14.52
N LEU A 217 10.42 -12.53 13.73
CA LEU A 217 11.78 -12.64 13.19
C LEU A 217 12.82 -12.68 14.30
N LYS A 218 12.70 -11.81 15.33
CA LYS A 218 13.56 -11.87 16.52
C LYS A 218 13.48 -13.21 17.26
N ALA A 219 12.27 -13.77 17.38
CA ALA A 219 12.09 -15.09 18.01
C ALA A 219 12.76 -16.21 17.19
N ILE A 220 12.68 -16.18 15.86
CA ILE A 220 13.36 -17.13 14.97
C ILE A 220 14.87 -16.96 15.09
N ALA A 221 15.39 -15.74 14.99
CA ALA A 221 16.82 -15.45 15.07
C ALA A 221 17.43 -15.90 16.43
N ALA A 222 16.66 -15.73 17.52
CA ALA A 222 17.08 -16.22 18.84
C ALA A 222 17.19 -17.76 18.93
N GLN A 223 16.45 -18.50 18.09
CA GLN A 223 16.51 -19.96 18.06
C GLN A 223 17.59 -20.48 17.13
N THR A 224 17.86 -19.79 16.01
CA THR A 224 18.79 -20.24 14.97
C THR A 224 20.18 -19.64 15.12
N GLY A 225 20.30 -18.48 15.79
CA GLY A 225 21.54 -17.70 15.88
C GLY A 225 21.76 -16.75 14.68
N ASP A 226 21.38 -17.15 13.47
CA ASP A 226 21.32 -16.32 12.26
C ASP A 226 19.96 -16.54 11.59
N ILE A 227 19.23 -15.45 11.34
CA ILE A 227 17.90 -15.50 10.76
C ILE A 227 17.88 -16.20 9.40
N THR A 228 18.98 -16.09 8.63
CA THR A 228 19.08 -16.65 7.29
C THR A 228 19.11 -18.18 7.27
N ASP A 229 19.33 -18.83 8.41
CA ASP A 229 19.23 -20.29 8.52
C ASP A 229 17.79 -20.78 8.32
N ARG A 230 16.79 -19.94 8.66
CA ARG A 230 15.38 -20.30 8.53
C ARG A 230 14.61 -19.41 7.55
N VAL A 231 14.86 -18.10 7.54
CA VAL A 231 14.16 -17.14 6.66
C VAL A 231 15.06 -16.80 5.48
N GLY A 232 14.64 -17.17 4.29
CA GLY A 232 15.41 -16.88 3.07
C GLY A 232 15.20 -15.45 2.58
N VAL A 233 13.96 -14.97 2.61
CA VAL A 233 13.60 -13.63 2.15
C VAL A 233 12.42 -13.08 2.94
N LEU A 234 12.44 -11.78 3.18
CA LEU A 234 11.32 -11.00 3.68
C LEU A 234 10.74 -10.18 2.53
N VAL A 235 9.45 -10.30 2.28
CA VAL A 235 8.70 -9.43 1.37
C VAL A 235 7.77 -8.57 2.22
N SER A 236 8.02 -7.27 2.29
CA SER A 236 7.29 -6.36 3.16
C SER A 236 6.61 -5.25 2.38
N ASP A 237 5.34 -5.01 2.68
CA ASP A 237 4.72 -3.72 2.35
C ASP A 237 5.41 -2.61 3.12
N ILE A 238 5.30 -1.39 2.60
CA ILE A 238 5.79 -0.17 3.24
C ILE A 238 4.73 0.41 4.16
N GLU A 239 3.50 0.54 3.68
CA GLU A 239 2.42 1.24 4.38
C GLU A 239 1.63 0.30 5.29
N MET A 240 2.09 0.13 6.51
CA MET A 240 1.45 -0.75 7.50
C MET A 240 1.23 -0.02 8.83
N PRO A 241 0.15 -0.40 9.57
CA PRO A 241 -0.06 0.09 10.93
C PRO A 241 1.00 -0.43 11.89
N GLU A 242 1.14 0.23 13.03
CA GLU A 242 2.04 -0.08 14.15
C GLU A 242 3.53 0.04 13.81
N MET A 243 3.98 -0.47 12.68
CA MET A 243 5.35 -0.33 12.18
C MET A 243 5.34 -0.43 10.66
N ASP A 244 5.82 0.58 9.99
CA ASP A 244 5.98 0.62 8.54
C ASP A 244 7.14 -0.24 8.04
N GLY A 245 7.17 -0.54 6.72
CA GLY A 245 8.18 -1.42 6.14
C GLY A 245 9.60 -0.83 6.13
N TYR A 246 9.74 0.50 6.11
CA TYR A 246 11.05 1.14 6.21
C TYR A 246 11.64 0.99 7.62
N THR A 247 10.82 1.24 8.64
CA THR A 247 11.19 1.05 10.03
C THR A 247 11.55 -0.42 10.32
N LEU A 248 10.71 -1.35 9.84
CA LEU A 248 10.98 -2.78 9.94
C LEU A 248 12.33 -3.15 9.29
N THR A 249 12.59 -2.65 8.07
CA THR A 249 13.85 -2.91 7.37
C THR A 249 15.04 -2.36 8.13
N ALA A 250 14.95 -1.12 8.64
CA ALA A 250 16.03 -0.52 9.41
C ALA A 250 16.32 -1.31 10.71
N GLU A 251 15.29 -1.75 11.43
CA GLU A 251 15.44 -2.61 12.62
C GLU A 251 16.14 -3.94 12.29
N ILE A 252 15.76 -4.58 11.18
CA ILE A 252 16.38 -5.83 10.72
C ILE A 252 17.85 -5.60 10.34
N LYS A 253 18.15 -4.57 9.56
CA LYS A 253 19.50 -4.29 9.07
C LYS A 253 20.45 -3.80 10.16
N ASN A 254 19.92 -3.27 11.26
CA ASN A 254 20.70 -2.87 12.44
C ASN A 254 20.93 -4.02 13.45
N ASP A 255 20.22 -5.14 13.34
CA ASP A 255 20.37 -6.28 14.24
C ASP A 255 21.41 -7.28 13.69
N PRO A 256 22.52 -7.56 14.43
CA PRO A 256 23.58 -8.47 13.94
C PRO A 256 23.10 -9.89 13.60
N THR A 257 22.01 -10.36 14.21
CA THR A 257 21.45 -11.69 13.97
C THR A 257 20.49 -11.73 12.76
N MET A 258 20.07 -10.55 12.27
CA MET A 258 19.10 -10.42 11.19
C MET A 258 19.62 -9.62 9.98
N GLN A 259 20.70 -8.86 10.11
CA GLN A 259 21.16 -7.90 9.08
C GLN A 259 21.42 -8.49 7.70
N LYS A 260 21.71 -9.81 7.63
CA LYS A 260 21.93 -10.51 6.36
C LYS A 260 20.64 -10.94 5.66
N LEU A 261 19.48 -10.81 6.34
CA LEU A 261 18.20 -11.17 5.73
C LEU A 261 17.94 -10.31 4.49
N HIS A 262 17.63 -10.98 3.38
CA HIS A 262 17.27 -10.32 2.14
C HIS A 262 15.86 -9.71 2.29
N VAL A 263 15.76 -8.38 2.14
CA VAL A 263 14.52 -7.63 2.32
C VAL A 263 14.09 -7.03 0.99
N VAL A 264 12.93 -7.45 0.52
CA VAL A 264 12.24 -6.91 -0.65
C VAL A 264 11.11 -6.02 -0.17
N LEU A 265 11.17 -4.73 -0.48
CA LEU A 265 10.05 -3.81 -0.24
C LEU A 265 9.07 -3.89 -1.43
N HIS A 266 7.82 -4.23 -1.14
CA HIS A 266 6.77 -4.50 -2.12
C HIS A 266 5.59 -3.55 -1.87
N THR A 267 5.52 -2.45 -2.62
CA THR A 267 4.59 -1.35 -2.35
C THR A 267 3.80 -0.90 -3.57
N SER A 268 2.62 -0.35 -3.32
CA SER A 268 1.82 0.34 -4.33
C SER A 268 2.36 1.72 -4.72
N LEU A 269 3.32 2.23 -3.94
CA LEU A 269 3.93 3.54 -4.19
C LEU A 269 4.96 3.44 -5.30
N SER A 270 4.84 4.30 -6.31
CA SER A 270 5.84 4.49 -7.35
C SER A 270 6.53 5.85 -7.19
N GLY A 271 7.79 5.95 -7.55
CA GLY A 271 8.50 7.22 -7.68
C GLY A 271 9.92 7.27 -7.12
N VAL A 272 10.67 8.29 -7.54
CA VAL A 272 12.08 8.54 -7.19
C VAL A 272 12.31 8.66 -5.67
N PHE A 273 11.30 9.12 -4.93
CA PHE A 273 11.36 9.26 -3.48
C PHE A 273 11.54 7.91 -2.78
N ASN A 274 10.83 6.89 -3.25
CA ASN A 274 10.89 5.57 -2.66
C ASN A 274 12.25 4.92 -2.85
N GLN A 275 12.88 5.12 -4.01
CA GLN A 275 14.19 4.56 -4.30
C GLN A 275 15.29 5.10 -3.35
N ALA A 276 15.29 6.42 -3.08
CA ALA A 276 16.22 7.01 -2.12
C ALA A 276 16.00 6.50 -0.67
N MET A 277 14.75 6.21 -0.29
CA MET A 277 14.44 5.65 1.02
C MET A 277 14.84 4.17 1.13
N VAL A 278 14.59 3.39 0.08
CA VAL A 278 15.02 1.98 -0.03
C VAL A 278 16.52 1.86 0.22
N GLU A 279 17.34 2.65 -0.49
CA GLU A 279 18.79 2.69 -0.31
C GLU A 279 19.19 3.09 1.12
N LYS A 280 18.51 4.09 1.70
CA LYS A 280 18.82 4.61 3.04
C LYS A 280 18.56 3.59 4.15
N VAL A 281 17.46 2.83 4.06
CA VAL A 281 17.14 1.80 5.08
C VAL A 281 17.87 0.49 4.86
N GLY A 282 18.58 0.36 3.73
CA GLY A 282 19.37 -0.83 3.40
C GLY A 282 18.52 -2.01 2.90
N ALA A 283 17.35 -1.76 2.32
CA ALA A 283 16.61 -2.81 1.63
C ALA A 283 17.38 -3.30 0.41
N ASP A 284 17.27 -4.59 0.12
CA ASP A 284 18.06 -5.22 -0.93
C ASP A 284 17.37 -5.12 -2.30
N ASP A 285 16.03 -5.04 -2.32
CA ASP A 285 15.26 -4.89 -3.54
C ASP A 285 13.96 -4.09 -3.30
N PHE A 286 13.41 -3.53 -4.38
CA PHE A 286 12.18 -2.76 -4.36
C PHE A 286 11.34 -3.13 -5.57
N ILE A 287 10.12 -3.60 -5.34
CA ILE A 287 9.22 -4.06 -6.39
C ILE A 287 7.87 -3.37 -6.21
N ALA A 288 7.35 -2.79 -7.30
CA ALA A 288 6.00 -2.25 -7.30
C ALA A 288 4.97 -3.37 -7.13
N LYS A 289 3.93 -3.14 -6.34
CA LYS A 289 2.84 -4.11 -6.14
C LYS A 289 2.20 -4.49 -7.49
N PHE A 290 1.83 -5.76 -7.58
CA PHE A 290 1.11 -6.43 -8.66
C PHE A 290 1.87 -6.61 -9.98
N HIS A 291 3.19 -6.74 -9.88
CA HIS A 291 4.02 -7.35 -10.89
C HIS A 291 4.46 -8.76 -10.44
N PRO A 292 3.55 -9.76 -10.48
CA PRO A 292 3.80 -11.07 -9.89
C PRO A 292 5.01 -11.77 -10.48
N ASP A 293 5.25 -11.64 -11.79
CA ASP A 293 6.41 -12.23 -12.45
C ASP A 293 7.72 -11.59 -11.99
N GLU A 294 7.75 -10.27 -11.81
CA GLU A 294 8.91 -9.55 -11.31
C GLU A 294 9.22 -9.97 -9.87
N LEU A 295 8.18 -10.05 -9.02
CA LEU A 295 8.33 -10.49 -7.64
C LEU A 295 8.86 -11.92 -7.54
N VAL A 296 8.28 -12.86 -8.30
CA VAL A 296 8.72 -14.25 -8.31
C VAL A 296 10.17 -14.37 -8.82
N THR A 297 10.49 -13.62 -9.88
CA THR A 297 11.83 -13.63 -10.47
C THR A 297 12.89 -13.06 -9.52
N SER A 298 12.59 -11.96 -8.82
CA SER A 298 13.50 -11.37 -7.83
C SER A 298 13.76 -12.34 -6.67
N VAL A 299 12.69 -12.88 -6.08
CA VAL A 299 12.81 -13.86 -4.99
C VAL A 299 13.58 -15.10 -5.44
N GLN A 300 13.28 -15.64 -6.64
CA GLN A 300 13.98 -16.79 -7.20
C GLN A 300 15.48 -16.53 -7.39
N LYS A 301 15.84 -15.37 -7.95
CA LYS A 301 17.23 -14.98 -8.18
C LYS A 301 18.05 -14.97 -6.89
N TRP A 302 17.45 -14.57 -5.77
CA TRP A 302 18.10 -14.61 -4.46
C TRP A 302 18.39 -16.03 -3.98
N PHE A 303 17.46 -16.96 -4.18
CA PHE A 303 17.66 -18.36 -3.78
C PHE A 303 18.55 -19.16 -4.76
N GLY A 304 18.77 -18.67 -5.97
CA GLY A 304 19.58 -19.33 -7.00
C GLY A 304 21.07 -18.97 -6.98
N ASN A 305 21.45 -18.02 -6.15
CA ASN A 305 22.83 -17.64 -5.85
C ASN A 305 23.26 -18.28 -4.53
#